data_28bdc7b3d55b8b4be1681f6641421c33
#
_entry.id   28bdc7b3d55b8b4be1681f6641421c33
#
_cell.length_a   1.000
_cell.length_b   1.000
_cell.length_c   1.000
_cell.angle_alpha   90.00
_cell.angle_beta   90.00
_cell.angle_gamma   90.00
#
_symmetry.space_group_name_H-M   'P 1'
#
loop_
_entity.id
_entity.type
_entity.pdbx_description
1 polymer ?
#
loop_
_entity_poly.entity_id
_entity_poly.type
_entity_poly.pdbx_seq_one_letter_code
_entity_poly.pdbx_strand_id
1 'polypeptide(L)'
;MPNVEIRNGVQYITIDAKGGYFPRKTTAKADMPTKLIMNTKDTYDCSAALVIQSLNYQKILPQNGETIIDLGIGKVGETLQGLCSMGMYSFQIKYN
;
A
#
# COMPACT_ATOMS: atom_id res chain seq x y z
N MET A 1 -5.75 4.63 13.53
CA MET A 1 -5.44 3.38 12.79
C MET A 1 -4.01 3.00 13.08
N PRO A 2 -3.74 1.79 13.52
CA PRO A 2 -2.38 1.42 13.89
C PRO A 2 -1.40 1.37 12.71
N ASN A 3 -1.89 1.21 11.48
CA ASN A 3 -1.02 1.17 10.31
C ASN A 3 -0.94 2.51 9.57
N VAL A 4 -1.54 3.57 10.12
CA VAL A 4 -1.49 4.91 9.53
C VAL A 4 -0.85 5.86 10.53
N GLU A 5 0.18 6.58 10.08
CA GLU A 5 0.90 7.53 10.91
C GLU A 5 1.14 8.80 10.12
N ILE A 6 0.94 9.96 10.75
CA ILE A 6 1.19 11.25 10.12
C ILE A 6 2.39 11.89 10.81
N ARG A 7 3.41 12.20 10.02
CA ARG A 7 4.65 12.84 10.50
C ARG A 7 5.02 14.00 9.58
N ASN A 8 5.20 15.17 10.15
CA ASN A 8 5.65 16.36 9.41
C ASN A 8 4.81 16.65 8.16
N GLY A 9 3.48 16.47 8.28
CA GLY A 9 2.56 16.75 7.19
C GLY A 9 2.48 15.67 6.11
N VAL A 10 3.14 14.52 6.31
CA VAL A 10 3.09 13.40 5.39
C VAL A 10 2.46 12.20 6.08
N GLN A 11 1.51 11.58 5.41
CA GLN A 11 0.83 10.39 5.90
C GLN A 11 1.56 9.15 5.42
N TYR A 12 1.85 8.24 6.36
CA TYR A 12 2.49 6.96 6.06
C TYR A 12 1.53 5.83 6.36
N ILE A 13 1.34 4.96 5.37
CA ILE A 13 0.48 3.78 5.50
C ILE A 13 1.37 2.56 5.37
N THR A 14 1.35 1.69 6.38
CA THR A 14 2.17 0.47 6.38
C THR A 14 1.27 -0.74 6.11
N ILE A 15 1.65 -1.55 5.14
CA ILE A 15 0.95 -2.78 4.79
C ILE A 15 1.97 -3.90 4.74
N ASP A 16 1.67 -5.01 5.43
CA ASP A 16 2.52 -6.20 5.42
C ASP A 16 2.13 -7.09 4.24
N ALA A 17 3.13 -7.53 3.49
CA ALA A 17 2.95 -8.40 2.33
C ALA A 17 3.59 -9.75 2.60
N LYS A 18 2.76 -10.75 2.90
CA LYS A 18 3.18 -12.14 3.04
C LYS A 18 1.94 -13.02 3.03
N GLY A 19 1.78 -13.84 2.00
CA GLY A 19 0.58 -14.65 1.86
C GLY A 19 -0.68 -13.83 1.75
N GLY A 20 -0.58 -12.60 1.22
CA GLY A 20 -1.64 -11.61 1.15
C GLY A 20 -1.14 -10.26 1.62
N TYR A 21 -2.07 -9.33 1.79
CA TYR A 21 -1.77 -7.98 2.26
C TYR A 21 -2.55 -7.70 3.55
N PHE A 22 -1.87 -7.15 4.54
CA PHE A 22 -2.47 -6.92 5.86
C PHE A 22 -2.12 -5.53 6.39
N PRO A 23 -3.10 -4.71 6.80
CA PRO A 23 -4.54 -4.97 6.67
C PRO A 23 -5.00 -4.86 5.22
N ARG A 24 -6.11 -5.51 4.91
CA ARG A 24 -6.65 -5.51 3.54
C ARG A 24 -7.39 -4.22 3.20
N LYS A 25 -7.85 -3.51 4.20
CA LYS A 25 -8.54 -2.22 4.04
C LYS A 25 -7.95 -1.22 5.01
N THR A 26 -7.64 -0.04 4.50
CA THR A 26 -7.11 1.07 5.29
C THR A 26 -7.93 2.31 4.99
N THR A 27 -8.30 3.05 6.03
CA THR A 27 -8.91 4.37 5.88
C THR A 27 -7.85 5.42 6.12
N ALA A 28 -7.68 6.35 5.19
CA ALA A 28 -6.66 7.38 5.24
C ALA A 28 -7.30 8.76 5.08
N LYS A 29 -6.54 9.79 5.46
CA LYS A 29 -6.99 11.18 5.24
C LYS A 29 -6.73 11.58 3.81
N ALA A 30 -7.71 12.27 3.21
CA ALA A 30 -7.57 12.88 1.90
C ALA A 30 -6.84 14.21 1.98
N ASP A 31 -6.43 14.71 0.83
CA ASP A 31 -5.88 16.06 0.64
C ASP A 31 -4.54 16.28 1.36
N MET A 32 -3.76 15.21 1.52
CA MET A 32 -2.40 15.35 2.04
C MET A 32 -1.46 14.35 1.38
N PRO A 33 -0.17 14.67 1.30
CA PRO A 33 0.81 13.73 0.72
C PRO A 33 0.81 12.41 1.49
N THR A 34 0.80 11.32 0.77
CA THR A 34 0.72 9.98 1.35
C THR A 34 1.78 9.08 0.76
N LYS A 35 2.46 8.33 1.62
CA LYS A 35 3.43 7.33 1.21
C LYS A 35 3.01 5.97 1.74
N LEU A 36 3.15 4.96 0.91
CA LEU A 36 2.84 3.58 1.26
C LEU A 36 4.15 2.86 1.59
N ILE A 37 4.19 2.21 2.73
CA ILE A 37 5.32 1.37 3.14
C ILE A 37 4.87 -0.08 3.03
N MET A 38 5.42 -0.80 2.05
CA MET A 38 5.17 -2.23 1.89
C MET A 38 6.25 -2.97 2.65
N ASN A 39 5.85 -3.66 3.71
CA ASN A 39 6.77 -4.39 4.58
C ASN A 39 6.75 -5.86 4.21
N THR A 40 7.90 -6.43 3.91
CA THR A 40 8.04 -7.83 3.54
C THR A 40 8.97 -8.54 4.52
N LYS A 41 8.63 -9.80 4.83
CA LYS A 41 9.48 -10.67 5.65
C LYS A 41 9.28 -12.10 5.18
N ASP A 42 10.36 -12.70 4.67
CA ASP A 42 10.30 -14.05 4.09
C ASP A 42 9.15 -14.18 3.08
N THR A 43 9.01 -13.16 2.21
CA THR A 43 7.91 -13.10 1.25
C THR A 43 8.35 -13.70 -0.07
N TYR A 44 7.89 -14.91 -0.35
CA TYR A 44 8.26 -15.66 -1.55
C TYR A 44 7.07 -15.96 -2.46
N ASP A 45 5.88 -15.49 -2.10
CA ASP A 45 4.65 -15.76 -2.85
C ASP A 45 4.29 -14.58 -3.76
N CYS A 46 3.11 -14.64 -4.37
CA CYS A 46 2.70 -13.61 -5.33
C CYS A 46 2.45 -12.24 -4.69
N SER A 47 2.33 -12.15 -3.36
CA SER A 47 2.18 -10.84 -2.71
C SER A 47 3.41 -9.94 -2.90
N ALA A 48 4.56 -10.51 -3.27
CA ALA A 48 5.74 -9.73 -3.62
C ALA A 48 5.61 -9.01 -4.97
N ALA A 49 4.74 -9.48 -5.86
CA ALA A 49 4.55 -8.88 -7.19
C ALA A 49 3.41 -7.85 -7.12
N LEU A 50 3.73 -6.64 -6.70
CA LEU A 50 2.76 -5.59 -6.45
C LEU A 50 2.41 -4.80 -7.70
N VAL A 51 1.10 -4.58 -7.91
CA VAL A 51 0.58 -3.74 -8.99
C VAL A 51 -0.40 -2.73 -8.39
N ILE A 52 -0.21 -1.45 -8.69
CA ILE A 52 -1.17 -0.39 -8.36
C ILE A 52 -1.58 0.25 -9.69
N GLN A 53 -2.71 -0.19 -10.24
CA GLN A 53 -3.11 0.18 -11.60
C GLN A 53 -3.37 1.67 -11.75
N SER A 54 -3.98 2.30 -10.77
CA SER A 54 -4.31 3.73 -10.83
C SER A 54 -3.07 4.62 -10.90
N LEU A 55 -1.93 4.12 -10.45
CA LEU A 55 -0.65 4.83 -10.50
C LEU A 55 0.25 4.31 -11.62
N ASN A 56 -0.22 3.34 -12.38
CA ASN A 56 0.59 2.67 -13.40
C ASN A 56 1.90 2.14 -12.81
N TYR A 57 1.81 1.59 -11.59
CA TYR A 57 2.94 1.13 -10.80
C TYR A 57 2.98 -0.39 -10.76
N GLN A 58 4.16 -0.94 -10.99
CA GLN A 58 4.37 -2.38 -10.92
C GLN A 58 5.79 -2.64 -10.45
N LYS A 59 5.93 -3.48 -9.43
CA LYS A 59 7.25 -3.78 -8.88
C LYS A 59 7.26 -5.13 -8.18
N ILE A 60 8.37 -5.83 -8.27
CA ILE A 60 8.64 -7.00 -7.46
C ILE A 60 9.29 -6.51 -6.17
N LEU A 61 8.63 -6.74 -5.04
CA LEU A 61 9.14 -6.34 -3.73
C LEU A 61 10.29 -7.26 -3.31
N PRO A 62 11.26 -6.76 -2.51
CA PRO A 62 12.28 -7.64 -1.96
C PRO A 62 11.66 -8.67 -1.02
N GLN A 63 12.34 -9.79 -0.83
CA GLN A 63 11.86 -10.85 0.07
C GLN A 63 11.80 -10.39 1.52
N ASN A 64 12.69 -9.49 1.89
CA ASN A 64 12.76 -8.92 3.24
C ASN A 64 13.06 -7.43 3.13
N GLY A 65 12.32 -6.61 3.86
CA GLY A 65 12.58 -5.19 3.96
C GLY A 65 11.35 -4.34 3.79
N GLU A 66 11.57 -3.07 3.50
CA GLU A 66 10.53 -2.08 3.29
C GLU A 66 10.69 -1.44 1.93
N THR A 67 9.57 -1.25 1.24
CA THR A 67 9.53 -0.53 -0.03
C THR A 67 8.60 0.66 0.14
N ILE A 68 9.10 1.86 -0.11
CA ILE A 68 8.32 3.10 0.04
C ILE A 68 7.84 3.54 -1.33
N ILE A 69 6.52 3.75 -1.44
CA ILE A 69 5.87 4.14 -2.69
C ILE A 69 5.14 5.44 -2.46
N ASP A 70 5.42 6.45 -3.28
CA ASP A 70 4.74 7.74 -3.20
C ASP A 70 3.37 7.62 -3.86
N LEU A 71 2.31 7.76 -3.06
CA LEU A 71 0.94 7.69 -3.55
C LEU A 71 0.39 9.06 -3.97
N GLY A 72 1.14 10.14 -3.71
CA GLY A 72 0.67 11.48 -3.99
C GLY A 72 -0.43 11.93 -3.02
N ILE A 73 -1.32 12.77 -3.50
CA ILE A 73 -2.42 13.35 -2.71
C ILE A 73 -3.73 12.70 -3.16
N GLY A 74 -4.39 11.99 -2.25
CA GLY A 74 -5.68 11.38 -2.53
C GLY A 74 -6.83 12.34 -2.30
N LYS A 75 -7.94 12.12 -2.97
CA LYS A 75 -9.14 12.95 -2.86
C LYS A 75 -10.20 12.26 -2.03
N VAL A 76 -11.03 13.05 -1.35
CA VAL A 76 -12.15 12.53 -0.55
C VAL A 76 -13.03 11.63 -1.41
N GLY A 77 -13.31 10.43 -0.91
CA GLY A 77 -14.15 9.46 -1.62
C GLY A 77 -13.40 8.56 -2.59
N GLU A 78 -12.11 8.85 -2.83
CA GLU A 78 -11.29 8.04 -3.72
C GLU A 78 -10.84 6.75 -3.03
N THR A 79 -10.81 5.65 -3.77
CA THR A 79 -10.28 4.39 -3.29
C THR A 79 -9.12 3.96 -4.18
N LEU A 80 -7.97 3.70 -3.56
CA LEU A 80 -6.81 3.20 -4.26
C LEU A 80 -6.69 1.71 -3.96
N GLN A 81 -6.51 0.91 -5.01
CA GLN A 81 -6.39 -0.54 -4.88
C GLN A 81 -5.01 -0.99 -5.31
N GLY A 82 -4.38 -1.82 -4.45
CA GLY A 82 -3.19 -2.56 -4.82
C GLY A 82 -3.53 -4.04 -4.92
N LEU A 83 -2.84 -4.75 -5.80
CA LEU A 83 -3.06 -6.18 -5.95
C LEU A 83 -1.76 -6.88 -6.38
N CYS A 84 -1.72 -8.20 -6.21
CA CYS A 84 -0.61 -8.95 -6.77
C CYS A 84 -0.85 -9.14 -8.27
N SER A 85 0.24 -9.38 -9.01
CA SER A 85 0.15 -9.45 -10.47
C SER A 85 -0.78 -10.56 -10.98
N MET A 86 -1.02 -11.58 -10.16
CA MET A 86 -1.92 -12.69 -10.50
C MET A 86 -3.35 -12.43 -10.02
N GLY A 87 -3.60 -11.33 -9.31
CA GLY A 87 -4.93 -10.99 -8.83
C GLY A 87 -5.44 -11.81 -7.65
N MET A 88 -4.58 -12.62 -7.02
CA MET A 88 -5.00 -13.49 -5.91
C MET A 88 -5.18 -12.73 -4.61
N TYR A 89 -4.42 -11.66 -4.41
CA TYR A 89 -4.47 -10.85 -3.20
C TYR A 89 -4.62 -9.39 -3.56
N SER A 90 -5.32 -8.65 -2.70
CA SER A 90 -5.53 -7.22 -2.92
C SER A 90 -5.66 -6.48 -1.59
N PHE A 91 -5.45 -5.18 -1.65
CA PHE A 91 -5.73 -4.28 -0.53
C PHE A 91 -6.34 -2.99 -1.07
N GLN A 92 -7.03 -2.27 -0.21
CA GLN A 92 -7.67 -1.01 -0.56
C GLN A 92 -7.34 0.06 0.45
N ILE A 93 -7.11 1.28 -0.03
CA ILE A 93 -6.93 2.47 0.79
C ILE A 93 -8.04 3.44 0.40
N LYS A 94 -8.92 3.73 1.35
CA LYS A 94 -10.03 4.66 1.13
C LYS A 94 -9.69 6.00 1.76
N TYR A 95 -9.79 7.06 0.98
CA TYR A 95 -9.54 8.43 1.45
C TYR A 95 -10.84 9.05 1.93
N ASN A 96 -10.80 9.60 3.12
CA ASN A 96 -11.93 10.30 3.73
C ASN A 96 -11.66 11.80 3.92
#